data_00166e516000d6598c3350eb5363f53c
#
_entry.id   00166e516000d6598c3350eb5363f53c
#
_cell.length_a   1.000
_cell.length_b   1.000
_cell.length_c   1.000
_cell.angle_alpha   90.00
_cell.angle_beta   90.00
_cell.angle_gamma   90.00
#
_symmetry.space_group_name_H-M   'P 1'
#
loop_
_entity.id
_entity.type
_entity.pdbx_description
1 polymer ?
#
loop_
_entity_poly.entity_id
_entity_poly.type
_entity_poly.pdbx_seq_one_letter_code
_entity_poly.pdbx_strand_id
1 'polypeptide(L)'
;MLHKSRQEFLKHGEAVFGRATGFALLANLALFPDRFPPSARTITRAYAYRFWRPANAGEWIDIIVAALLWPLAVVASIVWLTCRHGGVVRDQFGRSRIQQCGDQFRLAFTSGLLPPWYYVFELYRPGELKKGRAFLTRGGTKHSTMKMLARARGSASPLDDKEAFARFCAKRQLRTLPVLFSVHCGELRGTVGADCGFEADLFLKPVCGRGGKGAERWDYRGNGFYRSVGGQMLSAPELIDRVRELSRFQPYLVQGRAKNHHGLRDLSNDALSTVRILTALNEEDRPEIIGAVLKMAVSNNVTTDNVHAGAIAAPIDIEHGRLGQATYSGFDPRKGWIDRHPQSGALITGRTLPLWDELRSLALKAHSAFGDWMIVGWDIAILEDGPTLVEGNCGADIDLVQRPLRTAFGSSRLGELMAFHLDRTEHIWRV
;
A
#
# COMPACT_ATOMS: atom_id res chain seq x y z
N MET A 1 7.19 -15.01 -23.06
CA MET A 1 7.39 -13.73 -23.78
C MET A 1 6.20 -12.76 -23.68
N LEU A 2 4.97 -13.14 -23.96
CA LEU A 2 3.79 -12.26 -23.95
C LEU A 2 3.49 -11.58 -22.60
N HIS A 3 3.80 -12.20 -21.46
CA HIS A 3 3.55 -11.62 -20.14
C HIS A 3 4.56 -10.50 -19.78
N LYS A 4 5.80 -10.63 -20.25
CA LYS A 4 6.86 -9.64 -20.02
C LYS A 4 6.60 -8.37 -20.87
N SER A 5 6.17 -8.55 -22.14
CA SER A 5 5.81 -7.44 -23.02
C SER A 5 4.57 -6.67 -22.54
N ARG A 6 3.58 -7.35 -21.94
CA ARG A 6 2.40 -6.71 -21.35
C ARG A 6 2.74 -5.88 -20.12
N GLN A 7 3.67 -6.37 -19.26
CA GLN A 7 4.12 -5.61 -18.09
C GLN A 7 4.96 -4.39 -18.48
N GLU A 8 5.79 -4.51 -19.52
CA GLU A 8 6.57 -3.40 -20.06
C GLU A 8 5.67 -2.34 -20.69
N PHE A 9 4.65 -2.76 -21.45
CA PHE A 9 3.65 -1.86 -22.04
C PHE A 9 2.85 -1.11 -20.95
N LEU A 10 2.42 -1.78 -19.88
CA LEU A 10 1.71 -1.13 -18.78
C LEU A 10 2.59 -0.13 -18.01
N LYS A 11 3.86 -0.46 -17.77
CA LYS A 11 4.83 0.46 -17.16
C LYS A 11 5.11 1.68 -18.01
N HIS A 12 5.21 1.48 -19.33
CA HIS A 12 5.40 2.57 -20.28
C HIS A 12 4.17 3.48 -20.30
N GLY A 13 2.96 2.92 -20.35
CA GLY A 13 1.71 3.67 -20.26
C GLY A 13 1.59 4.50 -18.97
N GLU A 14 1.95 3.93 -17.80
CA GLU A 14 1.97 4.66 -16.53
C GLU A 14 2.97 5.84 -16.56
N ALA A 15 4.14 5.66 -17.17
CA ALA A 15 5.13 6.73 -17.32
C ALA A 15 4.62 7.86 -18.22
N VAL A 16 4.01 7.52 -19.37
CA VAL A 16 3.44 8.46 -20.34
C VAL A 16 2.34 9.30 -19.69
N PHE A 17 1.37 8.66 -19.03
CA PHE A 17 0.29 9.38 -18.34
C PHE A 17 0.80 10.22 -17.16
N GLY A 18 1.81 9.75 -16.44
CA GLY A 18 2.46 10.50 -15.36
C GLY A 18 3.08 11.81 -15.87
N ARG A 19 3.72 11.79 -17.04
CA ARG A 19 4.33 12.98 -17.66
C ARG A 19 3.28 14.03 -18.05
N ALA A 20 2.17 13.61 -18.67
CA ALA A 20 1.08 14.52 -19.03
C ALA A 20 0.44 15.16 -17.80
N THR A 21 0.23 14.38 -16.73
CA THR A 21 -0.27 14.90 -15.45
C THR A 21 0.72 15.89 -14.84
N GLY A 22 2.03 15.59 -14.88
CA GLY A 22 3.08 16.48 -14.41
C GLY A 22 3.09 17.83 -15.14
N PHE A 23 2.87 17.84 -16.45
CA PHE A 23 2.74 19.07 -17.24
C PHE A 23 1.53 19.91 -16.83
N ALA A 24 0.35 19.30 -16.74
CA ALA A 24 -0.86 19.99 -16.29
C ALA A 24 -0.70 20.61 -14.90
N LEU A 25 0.00 19.91 -13.99
CA LEU A 25 0.29 20.40 -12.64
C LEU A 25 1.25 21.60 -12.65
N LEU A 26 2.33 21.57 -13.44
CA LEU A 26 3.26 22.69 -13.59
C LEU A 26 2.56 23.95 -14.09
N ALA A 27 1.73 23.81 -15.14
CA ALA A 27 0.97 24.94 -15.67
C ALA A 27 0.04 25.54 -14.59
N ASN A 28 -0.65 24.69 -13.82
CA ASN A 28 -1.51 25.15 -12.74
C ASN A 28 -0.76 25.80 -11.58
N LEU A 29 0.41 25.26 -11.20
CA LEU A 29 1.28 25.86 -10.18
C LEU A 29 1.82 27.21 -10.60
N ALA A 30 2.18 27.38 -11.89
CA ALA A 30 2.65 28.64 -12.42
C ALA A 30 1.55 29.70 -12.46
N LEU A 31 0.33 29.33 -12.88
CA LEU A 31 -0.80 30.25 -13.04
C LEU A 31 -1.55 30.54 -11.72
N PHE A 32 -1.59 29.55 -10.80
CA PHE A 32 -2.43 29.62 -9.60
C PHE A 32 -1.73 29.01 -8.36
N PRO A 33 -0.57 29.52 -7.93
CA PRO A 33 0.20 28.92 -6.85
C PRO A 33 -0.55 28.84 -5.52
N ASP A 34 -1.39 29.85 -5.22
CA ASP A 34 -2.11 29.94 -3.94
C ASP A 34 -3.29 28.99 -3.81
N ARG A 35 -3.61 28.27 -4.86
CA ARG A 35 -4.68 27.25 -4.81
C ARG A 35 -4.26 25.94 -4.12
N PHE A 36 -2.96 25.73 -3.89
CA PHE A 36 -2.43 24.55 -3.21
C PHE A 36 -2.03 24.90 -1.77
N PRO A 37 -2.31 24.03 -0.80
CA PRO A 37 -1.67 24.15 0.53
C PRO A 37 -0.14 24.22 0.38
N PRO A 38 0.60 24.94 1.23
CA PRO A 38 2.05 25.14 1.08
C PRO A 38 2.82 23.83 0.89
N SER A 39 2.61 22.84 1.75
CA SER A 39 3.26 21.54 1.67
C SER A 39 2.85 20.75 0.42
N ALA A 40 1.56 20.71 0.08
CA ALA A 40 1.10 20.11 -1.15
C ALA A 40 1.67 20.77 -2.40
N ARG A 41 1.94 22.08 -2.35
CA ARG A 41 2.59 22.84 -3.43
C ARG A 41 4.01 22.34 -3.67
N THR A 42 4.85 22.20 -2.62
CA THR A 42 6.21 21.68 -2.73
C THR A 42 6.20 20.24 -3.28
N ILE A 43 5.35 19.36 -2.74
CA ILE A 43 5.23 17.97 -3.19
C ILE A 43 4.82 17.91 -4.66
N THR A 44 3.82 18.69 -5.06
CA THR A 44 3.31 18.74 -6.43
C THR A 44 4.36 19.27 -7.40
N ARG A 45 5.14 20.27 -6.99
CA ARG A 45 6.24 20.86 -7.77
C ARG A 45 7.36 19.82 -7.99
N ALA A 46 7.76 19.12 -6.94
CA ALA A 46 8.76 18.06 -7.04
C ALA A 46 8.28 16.90 -7.95
N TYR A 47 7.00 16.51 -7.83
CA TYR A 47 6.39 15.52 -8.71
C TYR A 47 6.40 15.97 -10.18
N ALA A 48 5.90 17.18 -10.46
CA ALA A 48 5.85 17.73 -11.81
C ALA A 48 7.26 17.85 -12.42
N TYR A 49 8.23 18.32 -11.65
CA TYR A 49 9.62 18.44 -12.07
C TYR A 49 10.22 17.10 -12.50
N ARG A 50 9.94 16.01 -11.78
CA ARG A 50 10.44 14.67 -12.10
C ARG A 50 9.95 14.16 -13.46
N PHE A 51 8.71 14.50 -13.84
CA PHE A 51 8.09 14.03 -15.08
C PHE A 51 8.33 14.97 -16.28
N TRP A 52 8.69 16.22 -16.04
CA TRP A 52 8.89 17.22 -17.10
C TRP A 52 10.28 17.22 -17.71
N ARG A 53 11.27 16.53 -17.14
CA ARG A 53 12.63 16.47 -17.69
C ARG A 53 12.84 15.17 -18.48
N PRO A 54 12.65 15.20 -19.80
CA PRO A 54 13.00 14.08 -20.65
C PRO A 54 14.52 13.97 -20.79
N ALA A 55 15.02 12.74 -20.72
CA ALA A 55 16.45 12.45 -20.87
C ALA A 55 16.88 12.31 -22.34
N ASN A 56 15.93 12.07 -23.25
CA ASN A 56 16.20 11.82 -24.67
C ASN A 56 15.00 12.18 -25.58
N ALA A 57 15.22 12.16 -26.89
CA ALA A 57 14.19 12.50 -27.88
C ALA A 57 12.95 11.57 -27.82
N GLY A 58 13.13 10.28 -27.51
CA GLY A 58 12.01 9.34 -27.37
C GLY A 58 11.09 9.73 -26.22
N GLU A 59 11.63 10.19 -25.11
CA GLU A 59 10.84 10.69 -23.99
C GLU A 59 10.08 11.99 -24.32
N TRP A 60 10.61 12.85 -25.19
CA TRP A 60 9.88 14.00 -25.73
C TRP A 60 8.66 13.57 -26.56
N ILE A 61 8.82 12.54 -27.39
CA ILE A 61 7.70 11.97 -28.16
C ILE A 61 6.64 11.44 -27.19
N ASP A 62 7.03 10.72 -26.13
CA ASP A 62 6.11 10.23 -25.10
C ASP A 62 5.33 11.37 -24.45
N ILE A 63 5.97 12.50 -24.12
CA ILE A 63 5.31 13.67 -23.54
C ILE A 63 4.29 14.26 -24.51
N ILE A 64 4.65 14.41 -25.79
CA ILE A 64 3.75 14.96 -26.80
C ILE A 64 2.53 14.05 -26.98
N VAL A 65 2.77 12.75 -27.16
CA VAL A 65 1.69 11.75 -27.28
C VAL A 65 0.80 11.75 -26.04
N ALA A 66 1.41 11.79 -24.85
CA ALA A 66 0.68 11.85 -23.62
C ALA A 66 -0.16 13.14 -23.48
N ALA A 67 0.40 14.29 -23.84
CA ALA A 67 -0.31 15.57 -23.80
C ALA A 67 -1.52 15.58 -24.74
N LEU A 68 -1.44 14.91 -25.88
CA LEU A 68 -2.54 14.80 -26.84
C LEU A 68 -3.62 13.79 -26.39
N LEU A 69 -3.20 12.62 -25.87
CA LEU A 69 -4.12 11.53 -25.52
C LEU A 69 -4.70 11.66 -24.11
N TRP A 70 -3.97 12.26 -23.17
CA TRP A 70 -4.38 12.36 -21.78
C TRP A 70 -5.74 13.07 -21.58
N PRO A 71 -6.05 14.22 -22.23
CA PRO A 71 -7.35 14.86 -22.10
C PRO A 71 -8.50 13.95 -22.54
N LEU A 72 -8.31 13.23 -23.64
CA LEU A 72 -9.33 12.31 -24.18
C LEU A 72 -9.55 11.13 -23.24
N ALA A 73 -8.46 10.54 -22.72
CA ALA A 73 -8.53 9.45 -21.76
C ALA A 73 -9.18 9.88 -20.44
N VAL A 74 -8.91 11.09 -19.97
CA VAL A 74 -9.54 11.67 -18.79
C VAL A 74 -11.04 11.84 -19.01
N VAL A 75 -11.46 12.44 -20.14
CA VAL A 75 -12.89 12.63 -20.44
C VAL A 75 -13.61 11.29 -20.57
N ALA A 76 -13.03 10.32 -21.28
CA ALA A 76 -13.59 8.97 -21.39
C ALA A 76 -13.73 8.31 -20.01
N SER A 77 -12.74 8.46 -19.13
CA SER A 77 -12.76 7.96 -17.74
C SER A 77 -13.86 8.63 -16.92
N ILE A 78 -14.03 9.96 -17.04
CA ILE A 78 -15.09 10.71 -16.36
C ILE A 78 -16.46 10.18 -16.77
N VAL A 79 -16.71 10.05 -18.06
CA VAL A 79 -17.99 9.55 -18.57
C VAL A 79 -18.24 8.13 -18.07
N TRP A 80 -17.27 7.24 -18.24
CA TRP A 80 -17.42 5.83 -17.85
C TRP A 80 -17.69 5.67 -16.34
N LEU A 81 -16.90 6.34 -15.49
CA LEU A 81 -17.08 6.26 -14.04
C LEU A 81 -18.39 6.89 -13.57
N THR A 82 -18.79 8.02 -14.16
CA THR A 82 -20.04 8.68 -13.80
C THR A 82 -21.25 7.88 -14.27
N CYS A 83 -21.19 7.22 -15.42
CA CYS A 83 -22.24 6.28 -15.85
C CYS A 83 -22.35 5.10 -14.87
N ARG A 84 -21.21 4.55 -14.42
CA ARG A 84 -21.15 3.36 -13.56
C ARG A 84 -21.54 3.64 -12.10
N HIS A 85 -21.08 4.75 -11.53
CA HIS A 85 -21.17 5.06 -10.10
C HIS A 85 -22.05 6.27 -9.76
N GLY A 86 -22.28 7.15 -10.74
CA GLY A 86 -22.93 8.43 -10.52
C GLY A 86 -24.38 8.36 -10.05
N GLY A 87 -25.10 7.27 -10.36
CA GLY A 87 -26.44 7.03 -9.84
C GLY A 87 -26.47 6.93 -8.33
N VAL A 88 -25.60 6.08 -7.77
CA VAL A 88 -25.50 5.86 -6.31
C VAL A 88 -25.11 7.15 -5.59
N VAL A 89 -24.16 7.90 -6.13
CA VAL A 89 -23.73 9.18 -5.55
C VAL A 89 -24.85 10.23 -5.59
N ARG A 90 -25.62 10.27 -6.70
CA ARG A 90 -26.78 11.15 -6.79
C ARG A 90 -27.82 10.81 -5.73
N ASP A 91 -28.15 9.53 -5.60
CA ASP A 91 -29.24 9.06 -4.75
C ASP A 91 -28.90 9.17 -3.26
N GLN A 92 -27.62 8.96 -2.88
CA GLN A 92 -27.18 9.01 -1.49
C GLN A 92 -26.70 10.42 -1.03
N PHE A 93 -26.13 11.21 -1.95
CA PHE A 93 -25.48 12.48 -1.60
C PHE A 93 -26.05 13.70 -2.33
N GLY A 94 -27.08 13.52 -3.15
CA GLY A 94 -27.73 14.61 -3.90
C GLY A 94 -26.87 15.21 -5.03
N ARG A 95 -25.68 14.66 -5.33
CA ARG A 95 -24.77 15.21 -6.35
C ARG A 95 -25.14 14.71 -7.74
N SER A 96 -25.68 15.56 -8.62
CA SER A 96 -26.10 15.17 -9.97
C SER A 96 -24.94 14.64 -10.80
N ARG A 97 -25.23 13.81 -11.82
CA ARG A 97 -24.18 13.26 -12.72
C ARG A 97 -23.41 14.36 -13.44
N ILE A 98 -24.08 15.44 -13.84
CA ILE A 98 -23.44 16.59 -14.49
C ILE A 98 -22.46 17.28 -13.53
N GLN A 99 -22.87 17.49 -12.29
CA GLN A 99 -21.99 18.06 -11.26
C GLN A 99 -20.77 17.15 -11.01
N GLN A 100 -20.98 15.82 -10.94
CA GLN A 100 -19.88 14.86 -10.78
C GLN A 100 -18.91 14.90 -11.96
N CYS A 101 -19.38 15.01 -13.21
CA CYS A 101 -18.51 15.20 -14.38
C CYS A 101 -17.70 16.49 -14.26
N GLY A 102 -18.34 17.61 -13.93
CA GLY A 102 -17.69 18.90 -13.76
C GLY A 102 -16.63 18.88 -12.64
N ASP A 103 -16.93 18.24 -11.51
CA ASP A 103 -16.00 18.08 -10.39
C ASP A 103 -14.75 17.29 -10.79
N GLN A 104 -14.94 16.13 -11.43
CA GLN A 104 -13.85 15.26 -11.89
C GLN A 104 -13.00 15.98 -12.94
N PHE A 105 -13.63 16.67 -13.90
CA PHE A 105 -12.93 17.48 -14.89
C PHE A 105 -12.09 18.55 -14.20
N ARG A 106 -12.68 19.33 -13.30
CA ARG A 106 -11.98 20.35 -12.53
C ARG A 106 -10.78 19.79 -11.79
N LEU A 107 -10.94 18.67 -11.06
CA LEU A 107 -9.86 18.04 -10.29
C LEU A 107 -8.74 17.53 -11.19
N ALA A 108 -9.06 16.87 -12.31
CA ALA A 108 -8.07 16.34 -13.23
C ALA A 108 -7.22 17.47 -13.84
N PHE A 109 -7.85 18.53 -14.32
CA PHE A 109 -7.16 19.60 -15.03
C PHE A 109 -6.54 20.68 -14.10
N THR A 110 -6.98 20.80 -12.83
CA THR A 110 -6.43 21.80 -11.90
C THR A 110 -5.59 21.23 -10.78
N SER A 111 -5.66 19.93 -10.53
CA SER A 111 -4.96 19.27 -9.41
C SER A 111 -4.25 18.00 -9.82
N GLY A 112 -4.33 17.59 -11.10
CA GLY A 112 -3.82 16.32 -11.57
C GLY A 112 -4.45 15.08 -10.91
N LEU A 113 -5.57 15.27 -10.21
CA LEU A 113 -6.26 14.19 -9.53
C LEU A 113 -7.18 13.46 -10.53
N LEU A 114 -6.77 12.27 -10.96
CA LEU A 114 -7.49 11.48 -11.95
C LEU A 114 -8.90 11.05 -11.47
N PRO A 115 -9.85 10.84 -12.38
CA PRO A 115 -11.26 10.57 -12.07
C PRO A 115 -11.53 9.46 -11.05
N PRO A 116 -10.80 8.31 -11.01
CA PRO A 116 -11.04 7.27 -10.00
C PRO A 116 -10.92 7.77 -8.56
N TRP A 117 -10.00 8.71 -8.30
CA TRP A 117 -9.74 9.24 -6.97
C TRP A 117 -10.87 10.11 -6.43
N TYR A 118 -11.71 10.67 -7.31
CA TYR A 118 -12.92 11.37 -6.93
C TYR A 118 -13.86 10.46 -6.11
N TYR A 119 -13.99 9.20 -6.53
CA TYR A 119 -14.79 8.20 -5.82
C TYR A 119 -14.03 7.59 -4.63
N VAL A 120 -12.76 7.28 -4.78
CA VAL A 120 -11.91 6.71 -3.72
C VAL A 120 -11.88 7.61 -2.49
N PHE A 121 -11.69 8.92 -2.67
CA PHE A 121 -11.64 9.88 -1.57
C PHE A 121 -12.98 10.55 -1.25
N GLU A 122 -14.07 10.06 -1.85
CA GLU A 122 -15.43 10.55 -1.62
C GLU A 122 -15.57 12.07 -1.78
N LEU A 123 -14.89 12.66 -2.76
CA LEU A 123 -14.87 14.10 -3.00
C LEU A 123 -16.22 14.66 -3.48
N TYR A 124 -17.19 13.79 -3.76
CA TYR A 124 -18.58 14.12 -4.02
C TYR A 124 -19.35 14.53 -2.75
N ARG A 125 -18.83 14.24 -1.55
CA ARG A 125 -19.49 14.66 -0.30
C ARG A 125 -19.43 16.19 -0.14
N PRO A 126 -20.45 16.80 0.50
CA PRO A 126 -20.45 18.24 0.77
C PRO A 126 -19.16 18.71 1.46
N GLY A 127 -18.52 19.74 0.91
CA GLY A 127 -17.30 20.32 1.47
C GLY A 127 -15.99 19.62 1.16
N GLU A 128 -16.01 18.34 0.67
CA GLU A 128 -14.79 17.55 0.45
C GLU A 128 -14.04 17.91 -0.85
N LEU A 129 -14.72 18.43 -1.85
CA LEU A 129 -14.12 18.74 -3.16
C LEU A 129 -12.89 19.65 -3.06
N LYS A 130 -12.91 20.62 -2.15
CA LYS A 130 -11.80 21.57 -1.92
C LYS A 130 -10.53 20.87 -1.42
N LYS A 131 -10.63 19.72 -0.74
CA LYS A 131 -9.52 18.95 -0.25
C LYS A 131 -8.80 18.16 -1.36
N GLY A 132 -9.39 18.04 -2.56
CA GLY A 132 -8.85 17.24 -3.65
C GLY A 132 -7.41 17.57 -4.03
N ARG A 133 -6.96 18.84 -3.85
CA ARG A 133 -5.58 19.27 -4.11
C ARG A 133 -4.56 18.84 -3.07
N ALA A 134 -5.01 18.37 -1.93
CA ALA A 134 -4.17 17.92 -0.84
C ALA A 134 -4.11 16.37 -0.74
N PHE A 135 -4.95 15.65 -1.48
CA PHE A 135 -4.83 14.19 -1.54
C PHE A 135 -3.60 13.79 -2.36
N LEU A 136 -2.77 12.94 -1.78
CA LEU A 136 -1.59 12.39 -2.42
C LEU A 136 -1.94 11.06 -3.08
N THR A 137 -1.56 10.88 -4.34
CA THR A 137 -1.80 9.63 -5.08
C THR A 137 -0.51 8.83 -5.21
N ARG A 138 -0.63 7.52 -5.48
CA ARG A 138 0.56 6.66 -5.67
C ARG A 138 1.45 7.14 -6.82
N GLY A 139 0.89 7.68 -7.89
CA GLY A 139 1.66 8.26 -8.99
C GLY A 139 2.56 9.38 -8.52
N GLY A 140 1.99 10.32 -7.75
CA GLY A 140 2.70 11.47 -7.20
C GLY A 140 3.65 11.16 -6.04
N THR A 141 3.49 10.03 -5.36
CA THR A 141 4.31 9.70 -4.18
C THR A 141 5.23 8.50 -4.42
N LYS A 142 4.70 7.29 -4.49
CA LYS A 142 5.46 6.04 -4.58
C LYS A 142 6.38 5.97 -5.79
N HIS A 143 5.91 6.43 -6.94
CA HIS A 143 6.66 6.37 -8.19
C HIS A 143 7.48 7.63 -8.48
N SER A 144 7.36 8.66 -7.64
CA SER A 144 8.01 9.95 -7.80
C SER A 144 8.71 10.43 -6.53
N THR A 145 8.03 11.20 -5.67
CA THR A 145 8.65 11.91 -4.54
C THR A 145 9.32 10.98 -3.53
N MET A 146 8.75 9.80 -3.23
CA MET A 146 9.42 8.82 -2.36
C MET A 146 10.72 8.29 -2.95
N LYS A 147 10.79 8.08 -4.28
CA LYS A 147 12.04 7.68 -4.94
C LYS A 147 13.08 8.79 -4.95
N MET A 148 12.65 10.04 -5.07
CA MET A 148 13.56 11.20 -4.98
C MET A 148 14.16 11.28 -3.57
N LEU A 149 13.33 11.17 -2.54
CA LEU A 149 13.75 11.19 -1.14
C LEU A 149 14.65 9.99 -0.79
N ALA A 150 14.34 8.79 -1.28
CA ALA A 150 15.18 7.60 -1.10
C ALA A 150 16.56 7.77 -1.76
N ARG A 151 16.59 8.28 -3.01
CA ARG A 151 17.85 8.55 -3.74
C ARG A 151 18.73 9.56 -3.02
N ALA A 152 18.12 10.61 -2.48
CA ALA A 152 18.83 11.63 -1.73
C ALA A 152 19.46 11.10 -0.44
N ARG A 153 18.93 10.00 0.11
CA ARG A 153 19.45 9.35 1.32
C ARG A 153 20.40 8.19 1.04
N GLY A 154 20.63 7.82 -0.24
CA GLY A 154 21.55 6.74 -0.63
C GLY A 154 21.10 5.35 -0.14
N SER A 155 19.81 5.09 -0.07
CA SER A 155 19.28 3.91 0.60
C SER A 155 19.48 2.62 -0.19
N ALA A 156 20.20 1.66 0.40
CA ALA A 156 20.22 0.25 0.04
C ALA A 156 19.60 -0.55 1.20
N SER A 157 18.28 -0.62 1.26
CA SER A 157 17.56 -1.21 2.38
C SER A 157 17.04 -2.62 2.07
N PRO A 158 17.07 -3.55 3.04
CA PRO A 158 16.55 -4.90 2.86
C PRO A 158 15.00 -4.99 2.84
N LEU A 159 14.29 -3.86 2.78
CA LEU A 159 12.81 -3.81 2.83
C LEU A 159 12.13 -4.47 1.62
N ASP A 160 12.79 -4.56 0.47
CA ASP A 160 12.20 -5.16 -0.75
C ASP A 160 12.42 -6.69 -0.85
N ASP A 161 13.26 -7.27 0.04
CA ASP A 161 13.60 -8.70 0.12
C ASP A 161 13.23 -9.24 1.51
N LYS A 162 12.23 -10.12 1.57
CA LYS A 162 11.70 -10.63 2.84
C LYS A 162 12.68 -11.49 3.63
N GLU A 163 13.61 -12.13 2.94
CA GLU A 163 14.68 -12.90 3.59
C GLU A 163 15.76 -11.99 4.18
N ALA A 164 16.18 -10.98 3.41
CA ALA A 164 17.11 -9.95 3.90
C ALA A 164 16.48 -9.15 5.06
N PHE A 165 15.17 -8.83 4.97
CA PHE A 165 14.40 -8.20 6.02
C PHE A 165 14.42 -9.02 7.32
N ALA A 166 14.09 -10.32 7.24
CA ALA A 166 14.10 -11.19 8.42
C ALA A 166 15.49 -11.28 9.06
N ARG A 167 16.56 -11.44 8.25
CA ARG A 167 17.94 -11.45 8.75
C ARG A 167 18.35 -10.11 9.40
N PHE A 168 17.95 -8.99 8.81
CA PHE A 168 18.21 -7.67 9.37
C PHE A 168 17.49 -7.46 10.70
N CYS A 169 16.20 -7.81 10.76
CA CYS A 169 15.41 -7.75 12.01
C CYS A 169 16.04 -8.58 13.13
N ALA A 170 16.47 -9.81 12.82
CA ALA A 170 17.14 -10.68 13.80
C ALA A 170 18.42 -10.03 14.36
N LYS A 171 19.28 -9.45 13.49
CA LYS A 171 20.49 -8.74 13.91
C LYS A 171 20.22 -7.52 14.78
N ARG A 172 19.07 -6.89 14.64
CA ARG A 172 18.64 -5.68 15.36
C ARG A 172 17.70 -5.98 16.53
N GLN A 173 17.48 -7.26 16.85
CA GLN A 173 16.55 -7.70 17.90
C GLN A 173 15.13 -7.14 17.71
N LEU A 174 14.71 -7.00 16.45
CA LEU A 174 13.35 -6.64 16.08
C LEU A 174 12.54 -7.90 15.87
N ARG A 175 11.41 -8.00 16.55
CA ARG A 175 10.54 -9.17 16.46
C ARG A 175 9.91 -9.25 15.05
N THR A 176 10.15 -10.34 14.35
CA THR A 176 9.59 -10.66 13.04
C THR A 176 9.22 -12.13 12.95
N LEU A 177 8.39 -12.49 11.95
CA LEU A 177 8.04 -13.87 11.69
C LEU A 177 9.29 -14.67 11.27
N PRO A 178 9.62 -15.77 11.95
CA PRO A 178 10.79 -16.57 11.62
C PRO A 178 10.65 -17.22 10.23
N VAL A 179 11.73 -17.20 9.46
CA VAL A 179 11.84 -17.96 8.22
C VAL A 179 12.36 -19.36 8.58
N LEU A 180 11.60 -20.38 8.25
CA LEU A 180 11.98 -21.77 8.49
C LEU A 180 13.04 -22.19 7.48
N PHE A 181 12.78 -21.94 6.20
CA PHE A 181 13.72 -22.13 5.11
C PHE A 181 13.33 -21.30 3.89
N SER A 182 14.24 -21.18 2.93
CA SER A 182 13.96 -20.60 1.62
C SER A 182 14.42 -21.55 0.51
N VAL A 183 13.85 -21.38 -0.69
CA VAL A 183 14.23 -22.16 -1.87
C VAL A 183 14.48 -21.20 -3.03
N HIS A 184 15.67 -21.33 -3.63
CA HIS A 184 16.13 -20.51 -4.74
C HIS A 184 16.51 -21.40 -5.93
N CYS A 185 15.85 -21.25 -7.08
CA CYS A 185 16.10 -22.05 -8.28
C CYS A 185 16.08 -23.57 -8.02
N GLY A 186 15.20 -24.05 -7.13
CA GLY A 186 15.09 -25.45 -6.72
C GLY A 186 16.03 -25.87 -5.58
N GLU A 187 16.99 -25.03 -5.18
CA GLU A 187 17.93 -25.30 -4.09
C GLU A 187 17.41 -24.80 -2.75
N LEU A 188 17.38 -25.68 -1.76
CA LEU A 188 16.93 -25.38 -0.41
C LEU A 188 18.06 -24.65 0.36
N ARG A 189 17.71 -23.55 1.02
CA ARG A 189 18.61 -22.74 1.86
C ARG A 189 18.05 -22.62 3.26
N GLY A 190 18.85 -22.88 4.28
CA GLY A 190 18.47 -22.82 5.70
C GLY A 190 18.87 -24.09 6.46
N THR A 191 18.59 -24.11 7.76
CA THR A 191 19.01 -25.18 8.70
C THR A 191 18.10 -26.40 8.70
N VAL A 192 17.18 -26.50 7.74
CA VAL A 192 16.19 -27.58 7.71
C VAL A 192 16.76 -28.75 6.90
N GLY A 193 17.05 -29.86 7.59
CA GLY A 193 17.36 -31.14 6.95
C GLY A 193 16.16 -31.65 6.14
N ALA A 194 16.41 -32.47 5.12
CA ALA A 194 15.39 -33.02 4.22
C ALA A 194 14.28 -33.82 4.91
N ASP A 195 14.45 -34.19 6.17
CA ASP A 195 13.55 -35.03 6.97
C ASP A 195 12.60 -34.22 7.89
N CYS A 196 12.58 -32.90 7.76
CA CYS A 196 11.78 -32.07 8.65
C CYS A 196 10.31 -32.01 8.23
N GLY A 197 9.53 -32.90 8.76
CA GLY A 197 8.08 -32.69 8.91
C GLY A 197 7.85 -31.60 9.94
N PHE A 198 7.44 -30.42 9.51
CA PHE A 198 6.96 -29.39 10.44
C PHE A 198 5.58 -29.81 10.92
N GLU A 199 5.42 -30.18 12.18
CA GLU A 199 4.11 -30.49 12.75
C GLU A 199 3.32 -29.20 13.06
N ALA A 200 3.27 -28.29 12.09
CA ALA A 200 2.61 -26.99 12.20
C ALA A 200 2.07 -26.49 10.85
N ASP A 201 1.07 -25.65 10.90
CA ASP A 201 0.56 -24.96 9.72
C ASP A 201 1.67 -24.10 9.07
N LEU A 202 1.76 -24.11 7.74
CA LEU A 202 2.79 -23.42 6.97
C LEU A 202 2.22 -22.30 6.10
N PHE A 203 3.03 -21.29 5.87
CA PHE A 203 2.77 -20.20 4.97
C PHE A 203 3.94 -20.00 4.01
N LEU A 204 3.66 -20.18 2.72
CA LEU A 204 4.62 -20.04 1.64
C LEU A 204 4.42 -18.70 0.96
N LYS A 205 5.50 -17.98 0.67
CA LYS A 205 5.40 -16.73 -0.09
C LYS A 205 6.67 -16.43 -0.90
N PRO A 206 6.56 -15.71 -2.03
CA PRO A 206 7.72 -15.23 -2.75
C PRO A 206 8.60 -14.33 -1.87
N VAL A 207 9.93 -14.47 -1.97
CA VAL A 207 10.91 -13.61 -1.31
C VAL A 207 10.72 -12.16 -1.76
N CYS A 208 10.64 -11.94 -3.07
CA CYS A 208 10.31 -10.64 -3.65
C CYS A 208 8.88 -10.68 -4.21
N GLY A 209 8.09 -9.67 -3.90
CA GLY A 209 6.69 -9.61 -4.38
C GLY A 209 5.81 -8.79 -3.46
N ARG A 210 4.63 -8.41 -3.96
CA ARG A 210 3.70 -7.49 -3.28
C ARG A 210 2.27 -7.99 -3.37
N GLY A 211 1.44 -7.60 -2.40
CA GLY A 211 0.01 -7.83 -2.45
C GLY A 211 -0.43 -9.28 -2.24
N GLY A 212 0.39 -10.12 -1.63
CA GLY A 212 0.07 -11.54 -1.35
C GLY A 212 0.02 -12.44 -2.60
N LYS A 213 0.43 -11.95 -3.78
CA LYS A 213 0.46 -12.77 -5.00
C LYS A 213 1.45 -13.91 -4.85
N GLY A 214 0.98 -15.13 -5.17
CA GLY A 214 1.79 -16.36 -5.04
C GLY A 214 1.94 -16.85 -3.60
N ALA A 215 1.26 -16.25 -2.62
CA ALA A 215 1.25 -16.79 -1.27
C ALA A 215 0.30 -17.99 -1.17
N GLU A 216 0.73 -19.02 -0.47
CA GLU A 216 -0.05 -20.22 -0.21
C GLU A 216 -0.09 -20.54 1.28
N ARG A 217 -1.25 -20.97 1.77
CA ARG A 217 -1.48 -21.48 3.11
C ARG A 217 -1.67 -22.97 3.06
N TRP A 218 -0.97 -23.68 3.95
CA TRP A 218 -1.01 -25.13 4.10
C TRP A 218 -1.24 -25.49 5.57
N ASP A 219 -2.40 -26.05 5.87
CA ASP A 219 -2.78 -26.47 7.21
C ASP A 219 -2.30 -27.90 7.46
N TYR A 220 -1.60 -28.13 8.58
CA TYR A 220 -1.15 -29.45 9.00
C TYR A 220 -2.33 -30.35 9.42
N ARG A 221 -2.33 -31.59 8.98
CA ARG A 221 -3.40 -32.56 9.23
C ARG A 221 -2.97 -33.80 10.01
N GLY A 222 -1.74 -33.79 10.51
CA GLY A 222 -1.12 -34.94 11.17
C GLY A 222 -0.37 -35.86 10.23
N ASN A 223 0.49 -36.72 10.78
CA ASN A 223 1.26 -37.73 10.04
C ASN A 223 2.04 -37.19 8.82
N GLY A 224 2.53 -35.96 8.89
CA GLY A 224 3.28 -35.33 7.81
C GLY A 224 2.45 -34.88 6.60
N PHE A 225 1.13 -34.80 6.71
CA PHE A 225 0.26 -34.32 5.64
C PHE A 225 -0.21 -32.90 5.85
N TYR A 226 -0.31 -32.15 4.74
CA TYR A 226 -0.74 -30.75 4.68
C TYR A 226 -1.90 -30.58 3.71
N ARG A 227 -2.84 -29.71 4.06
CA ARG A 227 -3.98 -29.38 3.20
C ARG A 227 -3.94 -27.89 2.82
N SER A 228 -3.97 -27.61 1.52
CA SER A 228 -4.10 -26.24 1.01
C SER A 228 -5.52 -25.69 1.24
N VAL A 229 -5.68 -24.35 1.16
CA VAL A 229 -7.00 -23.69 1.17
C VAL A 229 -7.92 -24.23 0.06
N GLY A 230 -7.36 -24.58 -1.11
CA GLY A 230 -8.09 -25.17 -2.23
C GLY A 230 -8.43 -26.66 -2.06
N GLY A 231 -8.08 -27.27 -0.91
CA GLY A 231 -8.40 -28.66 -0.58
C GLY A 231 -7.38 -29.71 -1.07
N GLN A 232 -6.32 -29.32 -1.76
CA GLN A 232 -5.24 -30.21 -2.16
C GLN A 232 -4.51 -30.77 -0.93
N MET A 233 -4.25 -32.08 -0.92
CA MET A 233 -3.46 -32.74 0.12
C MET A 233 -2.08 -33.09 -0.42
N LEU A 234 -1.04 -32.78 0.34
CA LEU A 234 0.35 -33.14 0.06
C LEU A 234 1.02 -33.68 1.31
N SER A 235 1.90 -34.63 1.16
CA SER A 235 2.86 -35.02 2.20
C SER A 235 3.96 -33.96 2.33
N ALA A 236 4.73 -34.00 3.41
CA ALA A 236 5.83 -33.05 3.62
C ALA A 236 6.86 -33.07 2.48
N PRO A 237 7.33 -34.23 1.96
CA PRO A 237 8.21 -34.25 0.78
C PRO A 237 7.58 -33.62 -0.47
N GLU A 238 6.31 -33.95 -0.78
CA GLU A 238 5.60 -33.37 -1.94
C GLU A 238 5.43 -31.86 -1.80
N LEU A 239 5.21 -31.35 -0.57
CA LEU A 239 5.13 -29.91 -0.32
C LEU A 239 6.49 -29.21 -0.54
N ILE A 240 7.59 -29.84 -0.15
CA ILE A 240 8.93 -29.34 -0.43
C ILE A 240 9.17 -29.29 -1.94
N ASP A 241 8.81 -30.36 -2.68
CA ASP A 241 8.95 -30.41 -4.13
C ASP A 241 8.10 -29.31 -4.82
N ARG A 242 6.89 -29.06 -4.32
CA ARG A 242 6.09 -27.91 -4.77
C ARG A 242 6.80 -26.58 -4.58
N VAL A 243 7.42 -26.34 -3.42
CA VAL A 243 8.18 -25.10 -3.18
C VAL A 243 9.39 -25.01 -4.11
N ARG A 244 10.07 -26.13 -4.37
CA ARG A 244 11.17 -26.21 -5.35
C ARG A 244 10.70 -25.84 -6.76
N GLU A 245 9.55 -26.34 -7.18
CA GLU A 245 8.94 -26.02 -8.47
C GLU A 245 8.59 -24.52 -8.57
N LEU A 246 7.90 -23.96 -7.58
CA LEU A 246 7.56 -22.54 -7.51
C LEU A 246 8.83 -21.66 -7.55
N SER A 247 9.90 -22.12 -6.91
CA SER A 247 11.16 -21.37 -6.82
C SER A 247 11.94 -21.28 -8.14
N ARG A 248 11.59 -22.08 -9.17
CA ARG A 248 12.18 -21.95 -10.51
C ARG A 248 11.86 -20.63 -11.19
N PHE A 249 10.75 -19.98 -10.81
CA PHE A 249 10.32 -18.70 -11.38
C PHE A 249 10.79 -17.51 -10.53
N GLN A 250 10.83 -17.67 -9.22
CA GLN A 250 11.29 -16.67 -8.25
C GLN A 250 11.55 -17.33 -6.90
N PRO A 251 12.50 -16.86 -6.10
CA PRO A 251 12.75 -17.43 -4.77
C PRO A 251 11.51 -17.42 -3.88
N TYR A 252 11.33 -18.48 -3.10
CA TYR A 252 10.27 -18.63 -2.11
C TYR A 252 10.84 -18.83 -0.71
N LEU A 253 10.12 -18.32 0.30
CA LEU A 253 10.37 -18.62 1.69
C LEU A 253 9.17 -19.32 2.32
N VAL A 254 9.44 -20.13 3.33
CA VAL A 254 8.46 -20.86 4.14
C VAL A 254 8.57 -20.39 5.58
N GLN A 255 7.42 -20.09 6.16
CA GLN A 255 7.26 -19.67 7.55
C GLN A 255 6.19 -20.51 8.23
N GLY A 256 6.26 -20.67 9.56
CA GLY A 256 5.10 -21.10 10.33
C GLY A 256 3.93 -20.12 10.14
N ARG A 257 2.72 -20.66 10.02
CA ARG A 257 1.53 -19.83 9.91
C ARG A 257 1.28 -19.08 11.22
N ALA A 258 1.39 -17.77 11.19
CA ALA A 258 1.03 -16.91 12.31
C ALA A 258 -0.49 -16.85 12.50
N LYS A 259 -0.95 -16.82 13.76
CA LYS A 259 -2.36 -16.71 14.13
C LYS A 259 -2.60 -15.41 14.90
N ASN A 260 -3.72 -14.75 14.60
CA ASN A 260 -4.11 -13.52 15.27
C ASN A 260 -4.29 -13.72 16.78
N HIS A 261 -3.97 -12.70 17.54
CA HIS A 261 -4.35 -12.59 18.96
C HIS A 261 -5.85 -12.85 19.13
N HIS A 262 -6.24 -13.54 20.21
CA HIS A 262 -7.64 -13.93 20.45
C HIS A 262 -8.62 -12.75 20.35
N GLY A 263 -8.21 -11.54 20.79
CA GLY A 263 -9.01 -10.32 20.68
C GLY A 263 -9.26 -9.81 19.25
N LEU A 264 -8.68 -10.46 18.22
CA LEU A 264 -8.85 -10.08 16.81
C LEU A 264 -9.37 -11.23 15.92
N ARG A 265 -9.52 -12.43 16.46
CA ARG A 265 -9.91 -13.62 15.65
C ARG A 265 -11.26 -13.45 14.99
N ASP A 266 -12.20 -12.81 15.64
CA ASP A 266 -13.54 -12.51 15.13
C ASP A 266 -13.56 -11.39 14.06
N LEU A 267 -12.48 -10.63 13.91
CA LEU A 267 -12.27 -9.63 12.85
C LEU A 267 -11.45 -10.16 11.67
N SER A 268 -11.13 -11.43 11.66
CA SER A 268 -10.38 -12.05 10.58
C SER A 268 -11.18 -13.22 10.03
N ASN A 269 -11.07 -13.47 8.75
CA ASN A 269 -11.61 -14.67 8.11
C ASN A 269 -10.55 -15.77 8.12
N ASP A 270 -9.99 -16.06 9.32
CA ASP A 270 -8.87 -17.00 9.57
C ASP A 270 -7.55 -16.63 8.82
N ALA A 271 -7.52 -15.49 8.11
CA ALA A 271 -6.29 -14.89 7.61
C ALA A 271 -5.60 -14.08 8.70
N LEU A 272 -4.30 -13.91 8.57
CA LEU A 272 -3.56 -13.00 9.45
C LEU A 272 -3.97 -11.55 9.15
N SER A 273 -4.55 -10.87 10.11
CA SER A 273 -4.82 -9.43 10.05
C SER A 273 -3.58 -8.66 10.45
N THR A 274 -3.25 -7.61 9.71
CA THR A 274 -2.11 -6.76 10.01
C THR A 274 -2.51 -5.31 10.19
N VAL A 275 -1.83 -4.65 11.11
CA VAL A 275 -1.89 -3.19 11.26
C VAL A 275 -0.87 -2.59 10.30
N ARG A 276 -1.35 -1.79 9.32
CA ARG A 276 -0.49 -0.93 8.54
C ARG A 276 -0.24 0.34 9.34
N ILE A 277 0.99 0.51 9.84
CA ILE A 277 1.44 1.77 10.43
C ILE A 277 2.30 2.51 9.41
N LEU A 278 1.95 3.76 9.15
CA LEU A 278 2.77 4.67 8.35
C LEU A 278 3.62 5.51 9.29
N THR A 279 4.93 5.42 9.14
CA THR A 279 5.90 6.24 9.86
C THR A 279 6.66 7.12 8.89
N ALA A 280 7.06 8.31 9.35
CA ALA A 280 7.91 9.24 8.61
C ALA A 280 9.00 9.81 9.51
N LEU A 281 10.12 10.19 8.92
CA LEU A 281 11.16 10.93 9.65
C LEU A 281 10.73 12.39 9.82
N ASN A 282 10.87 12.90 11.03
CA ASN A 282 10.62 14.30 11.35
C ASN A 282 11.82 15.20 10.95
N GLU A 283 11.78 16.44 11.33
CA GLU A 283 12.80 17.46 10.99
C GLU A 283 14.18 17.14 11.58
N GLU A 284 14.22 16.37 12.69
CA GLU A 284 15.44 15.89 13.34
C GLU A 284 15.83 14.47 12.89
N ASP A 285 15.29 13.98 11.78
CA ASP A 285 15.52 12.62 11.28
C ASP A 285 15.10 11.51 12.27
N ARG A 286 14.17 11.79 13.19
CA ARG A 286 13.58 10.80 14.11
C ARG A 286 12.22 10.33 13.58
N PRO A 287 11.88 9.03 13.69
CA PRO A 287 10.61 8.53 13.21
C PRO A 287 9.43 8.97 14.07
N GLU A 288 8.33 9.36 13.42
CA GLU A 288 7.03 9.60 14.06
C GLU A 288 5.93 8.81 13.33
N ILE A 289 4.85 8.49 14.04
CA ILE A 289 3.69 7.78 13.47
C ILE A 289 2.77 8.81 12.83
N ILE A 290 2.50 8.63 11.55
CA ILE A 290 1.64 9.51 10.75
C ILE A 290 0.19 9.04 10.76
N GLY A 291 -0.02 7.74 10.81
CA GLY A 291 -1.35 7.16 10.81
C GLY A 291 -1.30 5.64 10.76
N ALA A 292 -2.40 5.02 11.13
CA ALA A 292 -2.50 3.57 11.18
C ALA A 292 -3.88 3.07 10.76
N VAL A 293 -3.93 1.87 10.17
CA VAL A 293 -5.17 1.17 9.82
C VAL A 293 -5.05 -0.32 10.10
N LEU A 294 -6.11 -0.94 10.60
CA LEU A 294 -6.21 -2.40 10.69
C LEU A 294 -6.76 -2.93 9.37
N LYS A 295 -6.04 -3.85 8.75
CA LYS A 295 -6.48 -4.59 7.56
C LYS A 295 -7.13 -5.89 7.98
N MET A 296 -8.29 -6.20 7.40
CA MET A 296 -9.08 -7.39 7.75
C MET A 296 -9.53 -8.08 6.46
N ALA A 297 -9.27 -9.37 6.36
CA ALA A 297 -9.73 -10.20 5.26
C ALA A 297 -11.25 -10.39 5.32
N VAL A 298 -11.90 -10.37 4.18
CA VAL A 298 -13.34 -10.62 4.05
C VAL A 298 -13.63 -11.58 2.89
N SER A 299 -14.85 -12.08 2.80
CA SER A 299 -15.26 -13.05 1.80
C SER A 299 -14.48 -14.37 1.91
N ASN A 300 -14.21 -15.02 0.80
CA ASN A 300 -13.51 -16.30 0.75
C ASN A 300 -11.97 -16.17 0.84
N ASN A 301 -11.44 -14.96 1.07
CA ASN A 301 -10.00 -14.79 1.24
C ASN A 301 -9.61 -15.15 2.67
N VAL A 302 -9.02 -16.31 2.83
CA VAL A 302 -8.49 -16.84 4.11
C VAL A 302 -6.95 -16.87 4.13
N THR A 303 -6.33 -16.26 3.13
CA THR A 303 -4.86 -16.30 2.95
C THR A 303 -4.21 -14.96 3.29
N THR A 304 -4.80 -13.84 2.82
CA THR A 304 -4.20 -12.51 2.99
C THR A 304 -5.25 -11.44 3.33
N ASP A 305 -4.83 -10.37 4.01
CA ASP A 305 -5.61 -9.18 4.35
C ASP A 305 -5.46 -8.04 3.33
N ASN A 306 -5.14 -8.37 2.08
CA ASN A 306 -4.85 -7.36 1.06
C ASN A 306 -6.12 -6.59 0.63
N VAL A 307 -6.14 -5.28 0.90
CA VAL A 307 -7.26 -4.39 0.55
C VAL A 307 -7.50 -4.32 -0.97
N HIS A 308 -6.45 -4.45 -1.80
CA HIS A 308 -6.62 -4.51 -3.25
C HIS A 308 -7.24 -5.84 -3.73
N ALA A 309 -7.15 -6.89 -2.92
CA ALA A 309 -7.83 -8.16 -3.17
C ALA A 309 -9.23 -8.23 -2.53
N GLY A 310 -9.75 -7.09 -2.07
CA GLY A 310 -11.12 -6.98 -1.55
C GLY A 310 -11.25 -6.94 -0.03
N ALA A 311 -10.16 -6.98 0.73
CA ALA A 311 -10.18 -6.79 2.18
C ALA A 311 -10.66 -5.38 2.56
N ILE A 312 -10.97 -5.19 3.83
CA ILE A 312 -11.38 -3.91 4.42
C ILE A 312 -10.29 -3.34 5.31
N ALA A 313 -10.31 -2.03 5.52
CA ALA A 313 -9.42 -1.34 6.42
C ALA A 313 -10.20 -0.42 7.36
N ALA A 314 -9.92 -0.49 8.65
CA ALA A 314 -10.45 0.40 9.67
C ALA A 314 -9.35 1.38 10.12
N PRO A 315 -9.63 2.69 10.24
CA PRO A 315 -8.67 3.64 10.79
C PRO A 315 -8.47 3.37 12.29
N ILE A 316 -7.29 3.69 12.76
CA ILE A 316 -6.92 3.55 14.18
C ILE A 316 -6.64 4.95 14.73
N ASP A 317 -7.29 5.29 15.83
CA ASP A 317 -6.87 6.42 16.67
C ASP A 317 -5.47 6.10 17.23
N ILE A 318 -4.48 6.88 16.84
CA ILE A 318 -3.07 6.63 17.15
C ILE A 318 -2.72 6.84 18.64
N GLU A 319 -3.55 7.55 19.40
CA GLU A 319 -3.35 7.74 20.84
C GLU A 319 -3.84 6.53 21.64
N HIS A 320 -5.04 6.02 21.31
CA HIS A 320 -5.73 5.04 22.14
C HIS A 320 -5.88 3.64 21.49
N GLY A 321 -5.44 3.46 20.23
CA GLY A 321 -5.59 2.19 19.51
C GLY A 321 -7.03 1.83 19.17
N ARG A 322 -7.95 2.79 19.16
CA ARG A 322 -9.38 2.56 18.93
C ARG A 322 -9.69 2.56 17.43
N LEU A 323 -10.45 1.57 16.98
CA LEU A 323 -10.88 1.43 15.59
C LEU A 323 -12.05 2.36 15.27
N GLY A 324 -12.00 3.03 14.10
CA GLY A 324 -13.14 3.67 13.48
C GLY A 324 -13.89 2.74 12.52
N GLN A 325 -14.83 3.31 11.74
CA GLN A 325 -15.55 2.57 10.71
C GLN A 325 -14.61 2.02 9.64
N ALA A 326 -14.78 0.75 9.29
CA ALA A 326 -14.01 0.14 8.22
C ALA A 326 -14.55 0.51 6.84
N THR A 327 -13.69 0.45 5.83
CA THR A 327 -14.04 0.72 4.44
C THR A 327 -13.28 -0.22 3.50
N TYR A 328 -13.84 -0.43 2.31
CA TYR A 328 -13.16 -1.08 1.19
C TYR A 328 -12.21 -0.10 0.47
N SER A 329 -11.60 -0.51 -0.62
CA SER A 329 -10.67 0.32 -1.42
C SER A 329 -11.28 1.63 -1.96
N GLY A 330 -12.61 1.77 -1.95
CA GLY A 330 -13.32 2.98 -2.34
C GLY A 330 -13.58 3.15 -3.83
N PHE A 331 -13.17 2.21 -4.68
CA PHE A 331 -13.49 2.25 -6.11
C PHE A 331 -14.98 2.00 -6.40
N ASP A 332 -15.71 1.41 -5.47
CA ASP A 332 -17.15 1.20 -5.58
C ASP A 332 -17.89 1.93 -4.44
N PRO A 333 -18.55 3.07 -4.72
CA PRO A 333 -19.27 3.84 -3.70
C PRO A 333 -20.39 3.06 -2.99
N ARG A 334 -20.92 2.00 -3.60
CA ARG A 334 -21.97 1.16 -3.01
C ARG A 334 -21.51 0.43 -1.76
N LYS A 335 -20.22 0.12 -1.66
CA LYS A 335 -19.66 -0.62 -0.54
C LYS A 335 -19.53 0.20 0.75
N GLY A 336 -19.45 1.52 0.66
CA GLY A 336 -19.52 2.47 1.78
C GLY A 336 -18.58 2.21 2.95
N TRP A 337 -19.09 2.56 4.13
CA TRP A 337 -18.45 2.39 5.43
C TRP A 337 -19.25 1.42 6.28
N ILE A 338 -18.57 0.61 7.08
CA ILE A 338 -19.20 -0.46 7.86
C ILE A 338 -18.68 -0.46 9.30
N ASP A 339 -19.60 -0.73 10.24
CA ASP A 339 -19.29 -0.81 11.67
C ASP A 339 -18.99 -2.23 12.12
N ARG A 340 -19.39 -3.23 11.32
CA ARG A 340 -19.27 -4.65 11.64
C ARG A 340 -18.56 -5.41 10.54
N HIS A 341 -17.82 -6.43 10.92
CA HIS A 341 -17.17 -7.33 9.99
C HIS A 341 -18.21 -8.13 9.18
N PRO A 342 -18.14 -8.15 7.83
CA PRO A 342 -19.21 -8.68 6.99
C PRO A 342 -19.54 -10.17 7.19
N GLN A 343 -18.58 -11.01 7.56
CA GLN A 343 -18.81 -12.45 7.77
C GLN A 343 -19.16 -12.78 9.21
N SER A 344 -18.40 -12.29 10.16
CA SER A 344 -18.60 -12.65 11.58
C SER A 344 -19.67 -11.81 12.28
N GLY A 345 -20.06 -10.65 11.72
CA GLY A 345 -20.92 -9.69 12.40
C GLY A 345 -20.28 -8.97 13.59
N ALA A 346 -19.01 -9.26 13.88
CA ALA A 346 -18.29 -8.69 15.01
C ALA A 346 -18.16 -7.16 14.89
N LEU A 347 -18.31 -6.45 16.00
CA LEU A 347 -18.19 -4.99 16.03
C LEU A 347 -16.74 -4.57 15.79
N ILE A 348 -16.53 -3.68 14.83
CA ILE A 348 -15.24 -3.06 14.49
C ILE A 348 -15.12 -1.70 15.18
N THR A 349 -16.08 -0.81 14.90
CA THR A 349 -16.06 0.58 15.37
C THR A 349 -16.06 0.65 16.89
N GLY A 350 -15.12 1.42 17.45
CA GLY A 350 -14.96 1.60 18.88
C GLY A 350 -14.16 0.51 19.59
N ARG A 351 -13.81 -0.60 18.92
CA ARG A 351 -12.95 -1.64 19.50
C ARG A 351 -11.53 -1.12 19.70
N THR A 352 -10.93 -1.39 20.84
CA THR A 352 -9.53 -1.10 21.13
C THR A 352 -8.66 -2.30 20.76
N LEU A 353 -7.54 -2.05 20.09
CA LEU A 353 -6.57 -3.08 19.74
C LEU A 353 -5.78 -3.53 20.97
N PRO A 354 -5.55 -4.83 21.15
CA PRO A 354 -4.64 -5.29 22.19
C PRO A 354 -3.20 -4.86 21.87
N LEU A 355 -2.38 -4.70 22.91
CA LEU A 355 -0.94 -4.42 22.79
C LEU A 355 -0.60 -3.22 21.89
N TRP A 356 -1.44 -2.18 21.91
CA TRP A 356 -1.30 -1.03 21.02
C TRP A 356 0.00 -0.25 21.26
N ASP A 357 0.38 -0.03 22.51
CA ASP A 357 1.59 0.74 22.85
C ASP A 357 2.86 -0.01 22.46
N GLU A 358 2.90 -1.33 22.66
CA GLU A 358 3.99 -2.18 22.20
C GLU A 358 4.12 -2.18 20.67
N LEU A 359 2.98 -2.17 19.98
CA LEU A 359 2.93 -2.14 18.52
C LEU A 359 3.47 -0.80 18.00
N ARG A 360 3.08 0.33 18.60
CA ARG A 360 3.64 1.66 18.30
C ARG A 360 5.15 1.70 18.52
N SER A 361 5.59 1.20 19.66
CA SER A 361 7.01 1.14 20.03
C SER A 361 7.82 0.30 19.02
N LEU A 362 7.28 -0.85 18.58
CA LEU A 362 7.92 -1.71 17.59
C LEU A 362 8.05 -1.00 16.23
N ALA A 363 7.00 -0.29 15.78
CA ALA A 363 7.04 0.45 14.52
C ALA A 363 8.11 1.56 14.51
N LEU A 364 8.22 2.33 15.61
CA LEU A 364 9.22 3.39 15.74
C LEU A 364 10.64 2.81 15.84
N LYS A 365 10.85 1.75 16.62
CA LYS A 365 12.13 1.04 16.71
C LYS A 365 12.55 0.47 15.35
N ALA A 366 11.61 -0.12 14.62
CA ALA A 366 11.87 -0.64 13.29
C ALA A 366 12.32 0.49 12.35
N HIS A 367 11.59 1.61 12.30
CA HIS A 367 11.97 2.72 11.43
C HIS A 367 13.34 3.30 11.81
N SER A 368 13.64 3.47 13.11
CA SER A 368 14.96 3.91 13.56
C SER A 368 16.07 2.96 13.13
N ALA A 369 15.83 1.66 13.14
CA ALA A 369 16.83 0.66 12.72
C ALA A 369 17.07 0.65 11.21
N PHE A 370 16.02 0.87 10.41
CA PHE A 370 16.07 0.92 8.94
C PHE A 370 16.34 2.32 8.37
N GLY A 371 16.55 3.30 9.15
CA GLY A 371 16.89 4.73 9.03
C GLY A 371 16.95 5.44 7.66
N ASP A 372 17.14 4.71 6.57
CA ASP A 372 17.46 5.27 5.25
C ASP A 372 16.23 5.80 4.48
N TRP A 373 15.02 5.51 4.95
CA TRP A 373 13.79 5.88 4.27
C TRP A 373 13.07 7.01 5.00
N MET A 374 12.65 8.03 4.26
CA MET A 374 11.84 9.12 4.84
C MET A 374 10.46 8.62 5.28
N ILE A 375 9.86 7.67 4.53
CA ILE A 375 8.53 7.11 4.80
C ILE A 375 8.61 5.59 4.69
N VAL A 376 8.08 4.89 5.70
CA VAL A 376 7.91 3.43 5.66
C VAL A 376 6.49 3.07 6.10
N GLY A 377 5.88 2.13 5.37
CA GLY A 377 4.64 1.49 5.76
C GLY A 377 4.91 0.11 6.35
N TRP A 378 4.73 -0.05 7.65
CA TRP A 378 4.93 -1.30 8.38
C TRP A 378 3.67 -2.14 8.39
N ASP A 379 3.77 -3.41 8.05
CA ASP A 379 2.72 -4.40 8.33
C ASP A 379 3.12 -5.17 9.60
N ILE A 380 2.34 -4.99 10.67
CA ILE A 380 2.59 -5.58 11.99
C ILE A 380 1.39 -6.43 12.37
N ALA A 381 1.62 -7.70 12.65
CA ALA A 381 0.61 -8.60 13.21
C ALA A 381 0.60 -8.49 14.74
N ILE A 382 -0.58 -8.65 15.33
CA ILE A 382 -0.74 -8.77 16.77
C ILE A 382 -0.98 -10.26 17.07
N LEU A 383 0.03 -10.92 17.62
CA LEU A 383 -0.01 -12.32 18.00
C LEU A 383 -0.22 -12.47 19.53
N GLU A 384 -0.51 -13.68 20.02
CA GLU A 384 -0.70 -13.92 21.46
C GLU A 384 0.52 -13.53 22.30
N ASP A 385 1.69 -13.72 21.75
CA ASP A 385 2.98 -13.48 22.38
C ASP A 385 3.57 -12.09 22.04
N GLY A 386 2.82 -11.21 21.36
CA GLY A 386 3.17 -9.80 21.13
C GLY A 386 3.14 -9.35 19.66
N PRO A 387 3.29 -8.05 19.45
CA PRO A 387 3.37 -7.47 18.09
C PRO A 387 4.59 -8.00 17.33
N THR A 388 4.38 -8.31 16.06
CA THR A 388 5.40 -8.98 15.24
C THR A 388 5.42 -8.37 13.83
N LEU A 389 6.58 -7.90 13.39
CA LEU A 389 6.78 -7.36 12.03
C LEU A 389 6.56 -8.46 10.98
N VAL A 390 5.71 -8.19 10.01
CA VAL A 390 5.47 -9.07 8.86
C VAL A 390 6.27 -8.62 7.64
N GLU A 391 6.26 -7.30 7.39
CA GLU A 391 7.04 -6.64 6.34
C GLU A 391 7.15 -5.13 6.55
N GLY A 392 8.15 -4.50 5.93
CA GLY A 392 8.26 -3.06 5.77
C GLY A 392 8.18 -2.67 4.28
N ASN A 393 7.47 -1.61 3.97
CA ASN A 393 7.25 -1.14 2.61
C ASN A 393 7.83 0.26 2.41
N CYS A 394 8.97 0.36 1.73
CA CYS A 394 9.61 1.64 1.38
C CYS A 394 8.80 2.46 0.36
N GLY A 395 7.98 1.82 -0.44
CA GLY A 395 7.03 2.46 -1.34
C GLY A 395 5.61 2.30 -0.82
N ALA A 396 5.32 2.79 0.39
CA ALA A 396 4.02 2.68 1.01
C ALA A 396 2.89 3.21 0.12
N ASP A 397 1.80 2.45 0.01
CA ASP A 397 0.59 2.91 -0.66
C ASP A 397 -0.19 3.80 0.32
N ILE A 398 0.16 5.08 0.35
CA ILE A 398 -0.41 6.06 1.30
C ILE A 398 -1.90 6.31 1.08
N ASP A 399 -2.41 6.10 -0.11
CA ASP A 399 -3.83 6.16 -0.44
C ASP A 399 -4.66 5.17 0.40
N LEU A 400 -4.10 3.99 0.71
CA LEU A 400 -4.74 3.00 1.57
C LEU A 400 -4.91 3.46 3.03
N VAL A 401 -4.11 4.43 3.46
CA VAL A 401 -4.19 5.02 4.79
C VAL A 401 -5.03 6.30 4.77
N GLN A 402 -4.86 7.13 3.73
CA GLN A 402 -5.63 8.38 3.57
C GLN A 402 -7.14 8.15 3.54
N ARG A 403 -7.60 7.13 2.80
CA ARG A 403 -9.04 6.87 2.67
C ARG A 403 -9.69 6.51 4.00
N PRO A 404 -9.26 5.48 4.76
CA PRO A 404 -9.86 5.17 6.05
C PRO A 404 -9.78 6.32 7.04
N LEU A 405 -8.65 7.05 7.10
CA LEU A 405 -8.48 8.22 7.96
C LEU A 405 -9.28 9.46 7.48
N ARG A 406 -9.83 9.45 6.26
CA ARG A 406 -10.48 10.61 5.62
C ARG A 406 -9.60 11.87 5.64
N THR A 407 -8.27 11.68 5.58
CA THR A 407 -7.28 12.75 5.73
C THR A 407 -6.50 12.93 4.43
N ALA A 408 -6.49 14.16 3.91
CA ALA A 408 -5.66 14.52 2.76
C ALA A 408 -4.23 14.81 3.22
N PHE A 409 -3.32 13.87 3.00
CA PHE A 409 -1.96 13.92 3.57
C PHE A 409 -1.09 15.07 3.05
N GLY A 410 -1.37 15.63 1.90
CA GLY A 410 -0.64 16.79 1.40
C GLY A 410 -0.86 18.07 2.21
N SER A 411 -1.86 18.14 3.07
CA SER A 411 -2.13 19.24 4.00
C SER A 411 -2.09 18.81 5.48
N SER A 412 -1.46 17.69 5.76
CA SER A 412 -1.28 17.14 7.11
C SER A 412 0.19 17.12 7.50
N ARG A 413 0.48 16.64 8.69
CA ARG A 413 1.85 16.44 9.19
C ARG A 413 2.74 15.69 8.20
N LEU A 414 2.24 14.65 7.53
CA LEU A 414 3.01 13.98 6.48
C LEU A 414 3.38 14.91 5.33
N GLY A 415 2.45 15.76 4.90
CA GLY A 415 2.71 16.75 3.84
C GLY A 415 3.81 17.72 4.23
N GLU A 416 3.78 18.22 5.47
CA GLU A 416 4.80 19.12 6.02
C GLU A 416 6.18 18.46 6.03
N LEU A 417 6.29 17.22 6.53
CA LEU A 417 7.53 16.47 6.57
C LEU A 417 8.06 16.15 5.16
N MET A 418 7.18 15.75 4.25
CA MET A 418 7.59 15.51 2.86
C MET A 418 8.12 16.80 2.22
N ALA A 419 7.45 17.92 2.42
CA ALA A 419 7.89 19.21 1.90
C ALA A 419 9.25 19.59 2.48
N PHE A 420 9.41 19.52 3.80
CA PHE A 420 10.68 19.79 4.48
C PHE A 420 11.85 18.99 3.91
N HIS A 421 11.68 17.67 3.79
CA HIS A 421 12.75 16.82 3.27
C HIS A 421 13.00 17.02 1.76
N LEU A 422 11.97 17.34 0.97
CA LEU A 422 12.13 17.68 -0.43
C LEU A 422 12.90 18.99 -0.60
N ASP A 423 12.58 20.02 0.17
CA ASP A 423 13.27 21.30 0.13
C ASP A 423 14.73 21.17 0.59
N ARG A 424 14.99 20.41 1.68
CA ARG A 424 16.35 20.13 2.18
C ARG A 424 17.22 19.40 1.17
N THR A 425 16.63 18.58 0.29
CA THR A 425 17.33 17.77 -0.70
C THR A 425 17.17 18.28 -2.13
N GLU A 426 16.66 19.51 -2.31
CA GLU A 426 16.36 20.08 -3.62
C GLU A 426 17.56 20.06 -4.58
N HIS A 427 18.77 20.35 -4.08
CA HIS A 427 20.01 20.33 -4.84
C HIS A 427 20.38 18.94 -5.40
N ILE A 428 19.88 17.84 -4.80
CA ILE A 428 20.16 16.47 -5.24
C ILE A 428 19.19 16.01 -6.33
N TRP A 429 17.94 16.39 -6.24
CA TRP A 429 16.92 15.89 -7.18
C TRP A 429 16.61 16.87 -8.33
N ARG A 430 17.12 18.09 -8.28
CA ARG A 430 17.07 19.04 -9.39
C ARG A 430 18.19 18.86 -10.41
N VAL A 431 19.23 18.09 -10.10
CA VAL A 431 20.29 17.72 -11.02
C VAL A 431 19.78 16.54 -11.88
#